data_221096f03be33544fd9221bbb690ceb4
#
_entry.id   221096f03be33544fd9221bbb690ceb4
#
_cell.length_a   1.000
_cell.length_b   1.000
_cell.length_c   1.000
_cell.angle_alpha   90.00
_cell.angle_beta   90.00
_cell.angle_gamma   90.00
#
_symmetry.space_group_name_H-M   'P 1'
#
loop_
_entity.id
_entity.type
_entity.pdbx_description
1 polymer ?
#
loop_
_entity_poly.entity_id
_entity_poly.type
_entity_poly.pdbx_seq_one_letter_code
_entity_poly.pdbx_strand_id
1 'polypeptide(L)'
;MNKDFYNSVKNELFSNILPYWDKFSRDLENPGFYGEIDNDNIQNKEIDRSIVMTSRFLWTYSAVARLTKNSNFLQMADFAYDVICKKYWDKNNHGVFWSVFPNGNPCVSKKQIYGEAFCCYGLSEYADATKELRKDNEKSENAMNLAVEIFDLIEKYALDKKNGGYIEALAEDWKPTNDLILSDKDMNCPKSMNTNLHVMEAYTNLYRTLPVVFADKLELKSRVGNSLKNLVLITVEKILQKNAHLGLFFDMDWNLLETEISYGHDIEASWLLWEAAEELKDESLKSQIRETVLKIAQVALEEGTDKESGAMENFLKDGIKDRTRVWWNQAEALNGFYNAWEMTGDEKYKNACLSQWDWIINHQVDKIGGEWWANIDVNGNPDLKEPKGGNWKTSYHSARGCMELLRRSNFLA
;
A
#
# COMPACT_ATOMS: atom_id res chain seq x y z
N MET A 1 14.92 15.97 12.13
CA MET A 1 16.03 15.12 11.65
C MET A 1 17.05 16.00 10.93
N ASN A 2 18.31 15.56 10.78
CA ASN A 2 19.35 16.36 10.15
C ASN A 2 19.42 16.15 8.62
N LYS A 3 20.24 16.98 7.95
CA LYS A 3 20.40 16.96 6.50
C LYS A 3 20.98 15.63 5.97
N ASP A 4 21.86 14.98 6.74
CA ASP A 4 22.52 13.74 6.34
C ASP A 4 21.53 12.58 6.31
N PHE A 5 20.58 12.53 7.24
CA PHE A 5 19.47 11.57 7.21
C PHE A 5 18.67 11.69 5.92
N TYR A 6 18.20 12.88 5.56
CA TYR A 6 17.40 13.06 4.34
C TYR A 6 18.22 12.83 3.05
N ASN A 7 19.51 13.14 3.05
CA ASN A 7 20.39 12.78 1.94
C ASN A 7 20.51 11.27 1.80
N SER A 8 20.63 10.52 2.90
CA SER A 8 20.66 9.05 2.89
C SER A 8 19.37 8.49 2.33
N VAL A 9 18.19 8.98 2.77
CA VAL A 9 16.87 8.60 2.26
C VAL A 9 16.74 8.89 0.76
N LYS A 10 17.17 10.07 0.33
CA LYS A 10 17.18 10.46 -1.08
C LYS A 10 18.06 9.56 -1.93
N ASN A 11 19.26 9.26 -1.47
CA ASN A 11 20.19 8.38 -2.19
C ASN A 11 19.64 6.97 -2.31
N GLU A 12 19.02 6.44 -1.25
CA GLU A 12 18.42 5.11 -1.29
C GLU A 12 17.29 5.04 -2.33
N LEU A 13 16.40 6.02 -2.36
CA LEU A 13 15.32 6.08 -3.34
C LEU A 13 15.85 6.17 -4.78
N PHE A 14 16.75 7.15 -5.07
CA PHE A 14 17.12 7.50 -6.44
C PHE A 14 18.34 6.77 -6.98
N SER A 15 19.19 6.19 -6.12
CA SER A 15 20.40 5.49 -6.55
C SER A 15 20.33 3.97 -6.35
N ASN A 16 19.35 3.46 -5.59
CA ASN A 16 19.16 2.02 -5.35
C ASN A 16 17.76 1.56 -5.78
N ILE A 17 16.71 1.97 -5.10
CA ILE A 17 15.36 1.40 -5.28
C ILE A 17 14.85 1.62 -6.72
N LEU A 18 14.70 2.86 -7.17
CA LEU A 18 14.13 3.13 -8.50
C LEU A 18 14.97 2.56 -9.64
N PRO A 19 16.31 2.71 -9.67
CA PRO A 19 17.14 2.11 -10.73
C PRO A 19 17.07 0.58 -10.79
N TYR A 20 16.92 -0.09 -9.63
CA TYR A 20 16.74 -1.53 -9.57
C TYR A 20 15.47 -1.95 -10.32
N TRP A 21 14.34 -1.35 -9.99
CA TRP A 21 13.07 -1.70 -10.61
C TRP A 21 12.98 -1.28 -12.08
N ASP A 22 13.59 -0.16 -12.46
CA ASP A 22 13.71 0.24 -13.87
C ASP A 22 14.45 -0.81 -14.70
N LYS A 23 15.45 -1.45 -14.13
CA LYS A 23 16.29 -2.42 -14.81
C LYS A 23 15.67 -3.81 -14.88
N PHE A 24 15.04 -4.29 -13.79
CA PHE A 24 14.74 -5.71 -13.64
C PHE A 24 13.24 -6.06 -13.71
N SER A 25 12.32 -5.09 -13.54
CA SER A 25 10.90 -5.42 -13.35
C SER A 25 10.12 -5.70 -14.62
N ARG A 26 10.45 -5.06 -15.76
CA ARG A 26 9.64 -5.11 -16.97
C ARG A 26 9.94 -6.30 -17.86
N ASP A 27 8.90 -7.02 -18.28
CA ASP A 27 8.94 -7.95 -19.40
C ASP A 27 8.49 -7.21 -20.67
N LEU A 28 9.42 -7.05 -21.61
CA LEU A 28 9.15 -6.39 -22.88
C LEU A 28 8.74 -7.37 -24.00
N GLU A 29 8.97 -8.67 -23.80
CA GLU A 29 8.54 -9.72 -24.73
C GLU A 29 7.03 -9.99 -24.57
N ASN A 30 6.57 -10.11 -23.30
CA ASN A 30 5.16 -10.24 -22.95
C ASN A 30 4.75 -9.03 -22.08
N PRO A 31 4.47 -7.85 -22.66
CA PRO A 31 4.40 -6.60 -21.92
C PRO A 31 3.66 -6.71 -20.58
N GLY A 32 4.37 -6.41 -19.49
CA GLY A 32 3.94 -6.52 -18.10
C GLY A 32 5.14 -6.50 -17.16
N PHE A 33 4.91 -6.86 -15.90
CA PHE A 33 5.98 -6.98 -14.92
C PHE A 33 6.20 -8.45 -14.59
N TYR A 34 7.43 -8.84 -14.29
CA TYR A 34 7.71 -10.21 -13.87
C TYR A 34 7.10 -10.53 -12.52
N GLY A 35 6.35 -11.64 -12.43
CA GLY A 35 5.70 -12.09 -11.21
C GLY A 35 6.68 -12.54 -10.12
N GLU A 36 7.95 -12.78 -10.48
CA GLU A 36 9.01 -13.13 -9.56
C GLU A 36 10.39 -12.73 -10.11
N ILE A 37 11.25 -12.21 -9.22
CA ILE A 37 12.66 -11.93 -9.46
C ILE A 37 13.41 -12.50 -8.26
N ASP A 38 14.32 -13.45 -8.50
CA ASP A 38 15.09 -14.09 -7.44
C ASP A 38 16.19 -13.18 -6.85
N ASN A 39 16.93 -13.72 -5.89
CA ASN A 39 18.00 -12.98 -5.21
C ASN A 39 19.25 -12.77 -6.06
N ASP A 40 19.39 -13.48 -7.16
CA ASP A 40 20.43 -13.29 -8.19
C ASP A 40 19.96 -12.33 -9.30
N ASN A 41 18.79 -11.72 -9.13
CA ASN A 41 18.13 -10.83 -10.09
C ASN A 41 17.70 -11.51 -11.40
N ILE A 42 17.44 -12.81 -11.36
CA ILE A 42 16.93 -13.58 -12.49
C ILE A 42 15.40 -13.53 -12.46
N GLN A 43 14.81 -13.15 -13.60
CA GLN A 43 13.37 -13.03 -13.76
C GLN A 43 12.74 -14.39 -14.09
N ASN A 44 11.72 -14.78 -13.35
CA ASN A 44 10.90 -15.94 -13.68
C ASN A 44 9.79 -15.52 -14.67
N LYS A 45 9.89 -16.03 -15.90
CA LYS A 45 8.99 -15.67 -16.99
C LYS A 45 7.63 -16.39 -16.93
N GLU A 46 7.55 -17.48 -16.16
CA GLU A 46 6.39 -18.38 -16.16
C GLU A 46 5.34 -18.04 -15.07
N ILE A 47 5.74 -17.31 -14.06
CA ILE A 47 4.85 -16.93 -12.94
C ILE A 47 3.75 -15.99 -13.44
N ASP A 48 2.52 -16.24 -13.00
CA ASP A 48 1.38 -15.34 -13.20
C ASP A 48 1.64 -13.98 -12.54
N ARG A 49 0.93 -12.97 -13.00
CA ARG A 49 1.19 -11.55 -12.67
C ARG A 49 -0.02 -10.97 -11.98
N SER A 50 0.15 -10.46 -10.76
CA SER A 50 -0.96 -9.88 -10.00
C SER A 50 -1.27 -8.45 -10.44
N ILE A 51 -2.53 -8.07 -10.32
CA ILE A 51 -2.96 -6.67 -10.49
C ILE A 51 -2.33 -5.78 -9.41
N VAL A 52 -2.14 -6.31 -8.20
CA VAL A 52 -1.53 -5.58 -7.08
C VAL A 52 -0.13 -5.09 -7.45
N MET A 53 0.71 -5.98 -7.97
CA MET A 53 2.06 -5.63 -8.43
C MET A 53 2.03 -4.51 -9.47
N THR A 54 1.21 -4.66 -10.51
CA THR A 54 1.12 -3.68 -11.60
C THR A 54 0.60 -2.32 -11.12
N SER A 55 -0.39 -2.32 -10.24
CA SER A 55 -0.96 -1.11 -9.64
C SER A 55 0.03 -0.39 -8.72
N ARG A 56 0.83 -1.15 -7.96
CA ARG A 56 1.90 -0.61 -7.11
C ARG A 56 3.00 0.08 -7.93
N PHE A 57 3.37 -0.47 -9.07
CA PHE A 57 4.27 0.22 -10.00
C PHE A 57 3.63 1.48 -10.58
N LEU A 58 2.37 1.42 -11.00
CA LEU A 58 1.65 2.59 -11.49
C LEU A 58 1.65 3.72 -10.46
N TRP A 59 1.30 3.42 -9.20
CA TRP A 59 1.29 4.39 -8.11
C TRP A 59 2.69 4.95 -7.84
N THR A 60 3.68 4.08 -7.63
CA THR A 60 5.04 4.49 -7.25
C THR A 60 5.64 5.48 -8.24
N TYR A 61 5.58 5.16 -9.53
CA TYR A 61 6.19 6.00 -10.56
C TYR A 61 5.39 7.27 -10.85
N SER A 62 4.09 7.27 -10.61
CA SER A 62 3.26 8.48 -10.64
C SER A 62 3.57 9.40 -9.45
N ALA A 63 3.65 8.84 -8.24
CA ALA A 63 3.95 9.59 -7.04
C ALA A 63 5.36 10.19 -7.06
N VAL A 64 6.39 9.44 -7.49
CA VAL A 64 7.74 9.98 -7.60
C VAL A 64 7.85 11.05 -8.69
N ALA A 65 7.12 10.91 -9.79
CA ALA A 65 7.06 11.94 -10.83
C ALA A 65 6.51 13.26 -10.26
N ARG A 66 5.43 13.20 -9.48
CA ARG A 66 4.85 14.38 -8.82
C ARG A 66 5.77 14.96 -7.75
N LEU A 67 6.35 14.12 -6.91
CA LEU A 67 7.27 14.54 -5.85
C LEU A 67 8.48 15.30 -6.41
N THR A 68 9.04 14.83 -7.52
CA THR A 68 10.24 15.42 -8.15
C THR A 68 9.93 16.45 -9.24
N LYS A 69 8.66 16.62 -9.60
CA LYS A 69 8.22 17.39 -10.78
C LYS A 69 8.91 16.95 -12.08
N ASN A 70 9.26 15.67 -12.18
CA ASN A 70 9.98 15.10 -13.32
C ASN A 70 9.10 14.08 -14.06
N SER A 71 8.59 14.50 -15.22
CA SER A 71 7.72 13.67 -16.07
C SER A 71 8.41 12.43 -16.67
N ASN A 72 9.73 12.30 -16.58
CA ASN A 72 10.43 11.11 -17.09
C ASN A 72 10.03 9.84 -16.34
N PHE A 73 9.73 9.95 -15.05
CA PHE A 73 9.23 8.81 -14.27
C PHE A 73 7.87 8.30 -14.76
N LEU A 74 7.07 9.12 -15.45
CA LEU A 74 5.81 8.67 -16.02
C LEU A 74 5.95 7.65 -17.16
N GLN A 75 7.15 7.40 -17.69
CA GLN A 75 7.35 6.35 -18.71
C GLN A 75 7.02 4.95 -18.14
N MET A 76 7.45 4.68 -16.89
CA MET A 76 7.12 3.42 -16.22
C MET A 76 5.63 3.37 -15.83
N ALA A 77 5.08 4.51 -15.38
CA ALA A 77 3.65 4.62 -15.08
C ALA A 77 2.78 4.42 -16.33
N ASP A 78 3.15 5.00 -17.48
CA ASP A 78 2.48 4.76 -18.77
C ASP A 78 2.47 3.28 -19.14
N PHE A 79 3.61 2.60 -18.96
CA PHE A 79 3.70 1.17 -19.23
C PHE A 79 2.75 0.37 -18.33
N ALA A 80 2.74 0.67 -17.01
CA ALA A 80 1.84 0.01 -16.07
C ALA A 80 0.35 0.29 -16.40
N TYR A 81 0.00 1.54 -16.70
CA TYR A 81 -1.36 1.92 -17.12
C TYR A 81 -1.81 1.17 -18.37
N ASP A 82 -0.96 1.12 -19.38
CA ASP A 82 -1.23 0.38 -20.62
C ASP A 82 -1.47 -1.12 -20.37
N VAL A 83 -0.68 -1.72 -19.48
CA VAL A 83 -0.81 -3.13 -19.09
C VAL A 83 -2.14 -3.36 -18.36
N ILE A 84 -2.53 -2.47 -17.43
CA ILE A 84 -3.83 -2.55 -16.76
C ILE A 84 -4.97 -2.53 -17.77
N CYS A 85 -5.00 -1.52 -18.63
CA CYS A 85 -6.07 -1.34 -19.63
C CYS A 85 -6.18 -2.49 -20.63
N LYS A 86 -5.03 -3.08 -21.02
CA LYS A 86 -4.98 -4.09 -22.08
C LYS A 86 -5.13 -5.52 -21.59
N LYS A 87 -4.68 -5.84 -20.37
CA LYS A 87 -4.58 -7.21 -19.86
C LYS A 87 -5.43 -7.49 -18.63
N TYR A 88 -5.56 -6.52 -17.71
CA TYR A 88 -6.29 -6.76 -16.45
C TYR A 88 -7.73 -6.27 -16.49
N TRP A 89 -8.04 -5.25 -17.28
CA TRP A 89 -9.39 -4.71 -17.32
C TRP A 89 -10.37 -5.73 -17.92
N ASP A 90 -11.37 -6.13 -17.11
CA ASP A 90 -12.44 -7.02 -17.57
C ASP A 90 -13.47 -6.23 -18.39
N LYS A 91 -13.46 -6.43 -19.69
CA LYS A 91 -14.34 -5.72 -20.63
C LYS A 91 -15.80 -6.19 -20.57
N ASN A 92 -16.06 -7.35 -19.99
CA ASN A 92 -17.40 -7.94 -19.93
C ASN A 92 -18.11 -7.58 -18.63
N ASN A 93 -17.40 -7.71 -17.49
CA ASN A 93 -17.98 -7.52 -16.16
C ASN A 93 -17.46 -6.25 -15.48
N HIS A 94 -16.52 -5.55 -16.09
CA HIS A 94 -15.80 -4.40 -15.52
C HIS A 94 -14.94 -4.75 -14.29
N GLY A 95 -14.19 -3.76 -13.77
CA GLY A 95 -13.16 -4.03 -12.77
C GLY A 95 -11.97 -4.78 -13.34
N VAL A 96 -11.17 -5.40 -12.50
CA VAL A 96 -9.91 -6.04 -12.91
C VAL A 96 -9.86 -7.51 -12.53
N PHE A 97 -9.13 -8.32 -13.30
CA PHE A 97 -8.77 -9.68 -12.93
C PHE A 97 -7.72 -9.65 -11.83
N TRP A 98 -7.79 -10.59 -10.88
CA TRP A 98 -6.81 -10.73 -9.81
C TRP A 98 -5.40 -11.00 -10.32
N SER A 99 -5.26 -11.95 -11.26
CA SER A 99 -3.99 -12.22 -11.94
C SER A 99 -4.18 -12.63 -13.40
N VAL A 100 -3.11 -12.45 -14.17
CA VAL A 100 -3.05 -12.85 -15.57
C VAL A 100 -1.80 -13.69 -15.84
N PHE A 101 -1.89 -14.62 -16.80
CA PHE A 101 -0.71 -15.30 -17.33
C PHE A 101 0.22 -14.31 -18.07
N PRO A 102 1.50 -14.65 -18.30
CA PRO A 102 2.43 -13.81 -19.05
C PRO A 102 1.88 -13.33 -20.40
N ASN A 103 1.13 -14.19 -21.11
CA ASN A 103 0.49 -13.86 -22.39
C ASN A 103 -0.69 -12.85 -22.26
N GLY A 104 -1.11 -12.52 -21.04
CA GLY A 104 -2.18 -11.57 -20.75
C GLY A 104 -3.59 -12.18 -20.65
N ASN A 105 -3.74 -13.49 -20.82
CA ASN A 105 -5.01 -14.14 -20.53
C ASN A 105 -5.27 -14.18 -19.02
N PRO A 106 -6.53 -14.07 -18.56
CA PRO A 106 -6.86 -14.21 -17.15
C PRO A 106 -6.35 -15.54 -16.57
N CYS A 107 -5.66 -15.48 -15.43
CA CYS A 107 -5.25 -16.64 -14.64
C CYS A 107 -6.26 -16.87 -13.51
N VAL A 108 -6.44 -15.85 -12.66
CA VAL A 108 -7.47 -15.82 -11.62
C VAL A 108 -8.37 -14.61 -11.87
N SER A 109 -9.63 -14.88 -12.23
CA SER A 109 -10.56 -13.84 -12.70
C SER A 109 -11.46 -13.25 -11.62
N LYS A 110 -11.41 -13.76 -10.37
CA LYS A 110 -12.21 -13.24 -9.25
C LYS A 110 -11.95 -11.75 -9.00
N LYS A 111 -12.96 -11.05 -8.54
CA LYS A 111 -12.88 -9.65 -8.11
C LYS A 111 -12.43 -9.62 -6.64
N GLN A 112 -11.11 -9.61 -6.43
CA GLN A 112 -10.51 -9.43 -5.11
C GLN A 112 -10.51 -7.95 -4.77
N ILE A 113 -11.24 -7.53 -3.74
CA ILE A 113 -11.45 -6.11 -3.42
C ILE A 113 -10.15 -5.39 -3.09
N TYR A 114 -9.21 -6.10 -2.47
CA TYR A 114 -7.84 -5.61 -2.29
C TYR A 114 -7.16 -5.20 -3.62
N GLY A 115 -7.29 -6.03 -4.66
CA GLY A 115 -6.74 -5.76 -5.99
C GLY A 115 -7.44 -4.61 -6.71
N GLU A 116 -8.78 -4.55 -6.60
CA GLU A 116 -9.57 -3.44 -7.10
C GLU A 116 -9.16 -2.12 -6.42
N ALA A 117 -8.97 -2.13 -5.10
CA ALA A 117 -8.53 -0.95 -4.34
C ALA A 117 -7.15 -0.47 -4.79
N PHE A 118 -6.15 -1.35 -4.93
CA PHE A 118 -4.84 -0.97 -5.44
C PHE A 118 -4.90 -0.43 -6.88
N CYS A 119 -5.76 -0.98 -7.72
CA CYS A 119 -5.96 -0.47 -9.07
C CYS A 119 -6.55 0.96 -9.05
N CYS A 120 -7.58 1.21 -8.23
CA CYS A 120 -8.14 2.54 -8.01
C CYS A 120 -7.07 3.53 -7.49
N TYR A 121 -6.25 3.08 -6.53
CA TYR A 121 -5.15 3.85 -5.95
C TYR A 121 -4.11 4.28 -7.00
N GLY A 122 -3.63 3.33 -7.81
CA GLY A 122 -2.67 3.60 -8.87
C GLY A 122 -3.23 4.50 -9.98
N LEU A 123 -4.47 4.22 -10.43
CA LEU A 123 -5.13 4.99 -11.49
C LEU A 123 -5.39 6.44 -11.09
N SER A 124 -5.84 6.69 -9.86
CA SER A 124 -6.13 8.04 -9.37
C SER A 124 -4.85 8.87 -9.21
N GLU A 125 -3.75 8.28 -8.73
CA GLU A 125 -2.44 8.94 -8.67
C GLU A 125 -1.87 9.25 -10.05
N TYR A 126 -1.99 8.31 -10.99
CA TYR A 126 -1.56 8.49 -12.36
C TYR A 126 -2.34 9.58 -13.10
N ALA A 127 -3.64 9.66 -12.88
CA ALA A 127 -4.50 10.68 -13.45
C ALA A 127 -4.04 12.10 -13.02
N ASP A 128 -3.76 12.28 -11.74
CA ASP A 128 -3.27 13.54 -11.19
C ASP A 128 -1.86 13.88 -11.75
N ALA A 129 -0.94 12.92 -11.72
CA ALA A 129 0.43 13.11 -12.23
C ALA A 129 0.45 13.49 -13.71
N THR A 130 -0.39 12.85 -14.53
CA THR A 130 -0.50 13.12 -15.95
C THR A 130 -1.09 14.51 -16.21
N LYS A 131 -2.13 14.90 -15.48
CA LYS A 131 -2.73 16.24 -15.53
C LYS A 131 -1.72 17.31 -15.15
N GLU A 132 -1.04 17.12 -14.04
CA GLU A 132 -0.11 18.12 -13.49
C GLU A 132 1.12 18.31 -14.38
N LEU A 133 1.78 17.23 -14.79
CA LEU A 133 3.12 17.28 -15.38
C LEU A 133 3.12 17.33 -16.92
N ARG A 134 2.13 16.72 -17.57
CA ARG A 134 2.06 16.66 -19.03
C ARG A 134 0.96 17.53 -19.63
N LYS A 135 0.00 17.97 -18.82
CA LYS A 135 -1.22 18.67 -19.29
C LYS A 135 -2.04 17.83 -20.28
N ASP A 136 -1.90 16.51 -20.21
CA ASP A 136 -2.64 15.55 -21.02
C ASP A 136 -4.00 15.27 -20.35
N ASN A 137 -4.99 16.09 -20.73
CA ASN A 137 -6.32 16.03 -20.15
C ASN A 137 -7.04 14.72 -20.49
N GLU A 138 -6.94 14.27 -21.74
CA GLU A 138 -7.64 13.06 -22.20
C GLU A 138 -7.16 11.83 -21.43
N LYS A 139 -5.85 11.63 -21.34
CA LYS A 139 -5.27 10.48 -20.63
C LYS A 139 -5.55 10.52 -19.12
N SER A 140 -5.46 11.72 -18.55
CA SER A 140 -5.79 11.97 -17.15
C SER A 140 -7.27 11.64 -16.84
N GLU A 141 -8.19 12.13 -17.66
CA GLU A 141 -9.62 11.89 -17.50
C GLU A 141 -9.98 10.41 -17.71
N ASN A 142 -9.36 9.74 -18.69
CA ASN A 142 -9.55 8.31 -18.90
C ASN A 142 -9.10 7.48 -17.69
N ALA A 143 -7.93 7.76 -17.12
CA ALA A 143 -7.45 7.08 -15.93
C ALA A 143 -8.35 7.34 -14.71
N MET A 144 -8.77 8.58 -14.50
CA MET A 144 -9.67 8.94 -13.41
C MET A 144 -11.05 8.31 -13.57
N ASN A 145 -11.58 8.21 -14.79
CA ASN A 145 -12.86 7.52 -15.04
C ASN A 145 -12.78 6.04 -14.66
N LEU A 146 -11.68 5.34 -14.96
CA LEU A 146 -11.48 3.96 -14.55
C LEU A 146 -11.38 3.83 -13.01
N ALA A 147 -10.69 4.76 -12.34
CA ALA A 147 -10.61 4.77 -10.87
C ALA A 147 -11.99 4.98 -10.23
N VAL A 148 -12.80 5.89 -10.79
CA VAL A 148 -14.17 6.15 -10.33
C VAL A 148 -15.09 4.95 -10.60
N GLU A 149 -14.93 4.29 -11.74
CA GLU A 149 -15.69 3.08 -12.07
C GLU A 149 -15.40 1.97 -11.05
N ILE A 150 -14.14 1.74 -10.68
CA ILE A 150 -13.78 0.78 -9.63
C ILE A 150 -14.40 1.19 -8.29
N PHE A 151 -14.34 2.45 -7.91
CA PHE A 151 -15.03 2.96 -6.71
C PHE A 151 -16.52 2.59 -6.73
N ASP A 152 -17.22 2.89 -7.82
CA ASP A 152 -18.65 2.59 -7.97
C ASP A 152 -18.96 1.08 -7.91
N LEU A 153 -18.08 0.24 -8.46
CA LEU A 153 -18.21 -1.23 -8.39
C LEU A 153 -18.03 -1.76 -6.96
N ILE A 154 -17.00 -1.28 -6.25
CA ILE A 154 -16.76 -1.65 -4.84
C ILE A 154 -17.97 -1.22 -3.97
N GLU A 155 -18.44 0.02 -4.09
CA GLU A 155 -19.61 0.53 -3.36
C GLU A 155 -20.88 -0.27 -3.66
N LYS A 156 -21.05 -0.70 -4.89
CA LYS A 156 -22.26 -1.42 -5.32
C LYS A 156 -22.27 -2.88 -4.85
N TYR A 157 -21.14 -3.56 -4.95
CA TYR A 157 -21.12 -5.02 -4.81
C TYR A 157 -20.42 -5.51 -3.54
N ALA A 158 -19.42 -4.78 -3.04
CA ALA A 158 -18.61 -5.23 -1.91
C ALA A 158 -18.98 -4.56 -0.58
N LEU A 159 -19.65 -3.41 -0.59
CA LEU A 159 -20.06 -2.72 0.63
C LEU A 159 -21.09 -3.56 1.41
N ASP A 160 -20.78 -3.94 2.65
CA ASP A 160 -21.77 -4.48 3.58
C ASP A 160 -22.68 -3.37 4.11
N LYS A 161 -23.86 -3.28 3.54
CA LYS A 161 -24.85 -2.24 3.87
C LYS A 161 -25.45 -2.38 5.28
N LYS A 162 -25.31 -3.56 5.91
CA LYS A 162 -25.86 -3.83 7.25
C LYS A 162 -24.85 -3.43 8.34
N ASN A 163 -23.61 -3.92 8.21
CA ASN A 163 -22.61 -3.79 9.27
C ASN A 163 -21.45 -2.86 8.90
N GLY A 164 -21.44 -2.34 7.66
CA GLY A 164 -20.38 -1.51 7.13
C GLY A 164 -19.12 -2.30 6.76
N GLY A 165 -18.17 -1.61 6.11
CA GLY A 165 -16.94 -2.18 5.58
C GLY A 165 -17.18 -3.00 4.31
N TYR A 166 -16.11 -3.60 3.81
CA TYR A 166 -16.11 -4.28 2.52
C TYR A 166 -15.74 -5.74 2.67
N ILE A 167 -16.40 -6.60 1.89
CA ILE A 167 -16.08 -8.04 1.81
C ILE A 167 -14.81 -8.26 0.98
N GLU A 168 -14.19 -9.45 1.17
CA GLU A 168 -12.89 -9.77 0.56
C GLU A 168 -12.91 -9.94 -0.94
N ALA A 169 -13.86 -10.72 -1.46
CA ALA A 169 -13.88 -11.08 -2.87
C ALA A 169 -15.27 -11.44 -3.37
N LEU A 170 -15.41 -11.39 -4.68
CA LEU A 170 -16.57 -11.79 -5.46
C LEU A 170 -16.10 -12.62 -6.66
N ALA A 171 -17.02 -13.38 -7.27
CA ALA A 171 -16.77 -14.05 -8.54
C ALA A 171 -16.51 -13.04 -9.66
N GLU A 172 -16.03 -13.50 -10.81
CA GLU A 172 -15.74 -12.64 -11.98
C GLU A 172 -16.91 -11.74 -12.38
N ASP A 173 -18.14 -12.23 -12.25
CA ASP A 173 -19.39 -11.51 -12.57
C ASP A 173 -19.99 -10.74 -11.36
N TRP A 174 -19.18 -10.46 -10.33
CA TRP A 174 -19.55 -9.77 -9.10
C TRP A 174 -20.60 -10.49 -8.24
N LYS A 175 -20.86 -11.78 -8.47
CA LYS A 175 -21.69 -12.59 -7.59
C LYS A 175 -20.92 -13.11 -6.38
N PRO A 176 -21.61 -13.50 -5.29
CA PRO A 176 -20.96 -14.14 -4.15
C PRO A 176 -20.12 -15.35 -4.54
N THR A 177 -18.97 -15.51 -3.89
CA THR A 177 -18.07 -16.66 -4.03
C THR A 177 -17.70 -17.23 -2.68
N ASN A 178 -17.26 -18.48 -2.65
CA ASN A 178 -16.70 -19.11 -1.44
C ASN A 178 -15.17 -18.97 -1.37
N ASP A 179 -14.53 -18.56 -2.46
CA ASP A 179 -13.10 -18.27 -2.50
C ASP A 179 -12.85 -16.80 -2.18
N LEU A 180 -12.61 -16.53 -0.89
CA LEU A 180 -12.38 -15.21 -0.36
C LEU A 180 -10.90 -14.98 0.00
N ILE A 181 -10.05 -16.01 -0.13
CA ILE A 181 -8.65 -15.99 0.27
C ILE A 181 -7.89 -14.92 -0.52
N LEU A 182 -7.19 -14.05 0.18
CA LEU A 182 -6.32 -13.03 -0.41
C LEU A 182 -4.96 -13.62 -0.80
N SER A 183 -4.34 -14.37 0.09
CA SER A 183 -3.06 -15.07 -0.12
C SER A 183 -3.06 -16.41 0.63
N ASP A 184 -2.09 -17.28 0.32
CA ASP A 184 -1.94 -18.59 0.97
C ASP A 184 -1.72 -18.51 2.50
N LYS A 185 -1.39 -17.32 3.02
CA LYS A 185 -1.17 -17.06 4.45
C LYS A 185 -2.44 -16.55 5.15
N ASP A 186 -3.49 -16.20 4.40
CA ASP A 186 -4.69 -15.57 4.93
C ASP A 186 -5.80 -16.58 5.20
N MET A 187 -6.66 -16.23 6.16
CA MET A 187 -7.86 -16.99 6.45
C MET A 187 -8.92 -16.77 5.37
N ASN A 188 -9.64 -17.82 5.00
CA ASN A 188 -10.82 -17.69 4.14
C ASN A 188 -12.01 -17.14 4.96
N CYS A 189 -12.13 -15.84 5.05
CA CYS A 189 -13.14 -15.13 5.83
C CYS A 189 -13.80 -14.01 5.01
N PRO A 190 -14.99 -13.56 5.39
CA PRO A 190 -15.71 -12.56 4.60
C PRO A 190 -15.13 -11.14 4.69
N LYS A 191 -14.45 -10.79 5.77
CA LYS A 191 -13.85 -9.46 5.97
C LYS A 191 -12.47 -9.57 6.62
N SER A 192 -11.52 -8.79 6.11
CA SER A 192 -10.22 -8.60 6.76
C SER A 192 -9.94 -7.14 7.05
N MET A 193 -9.08 -6.91 8.01
CA MET A 193 -8.49 -5.60 8.25
C MET A 193 -7.74 -5.13 7.02
N ASN A 194 -6.94 -6.01 6.41
CA ASN A 194 -6.03 -5.69 5.31
C ASN A 194 -6.79 -5.11 4.09
N THR A 195 -7.85 -5.78 3.64
CA THR A 195 -8.70 -5.26 2.54
C THR A 195 -9.35 -3.92 2.91
N ASN A 196 -9.93 -3.80 4.10
CA ASN A 196 -10.59 -2.55 4.51
C ASN A 196 -9.60 -1.38 4.67
N LEU A 197 -8.39 -1.64 5.16
CA LEU A 197 -7.32 -0.64 5.28
C LEU A 197 -6.89 -0.10 3.90
N HIS A 198 -6.71 -0.99 2.92
CA HIS A 198 -6.27 -0.57 1.59
C HIS A 198 -7.40 0.01 0.71
N VAL A 199 -8.66 -0.33 0.97
CA VAL A 199 -9.79 0.44 0.42
C VAL A 199 -9.79 1.86 0.99
N MET A 200 -9.53 2.03 2.29
CA MET A 200 -9.39 3.35 2.91
C MET A 200 -8.25 4.16 2.28
N GLU A 201 -7.09 3.55 2.09
CA GLU A 201 -5.93 4.16 1.41
C GLU A 201 -6.27 4.60 -0.02
N ALA A 202 -6.89 3.72 -0.81
CA ALA A 202 -7.31 4.02 -2.17
C ALA A 202 -8.31 5.18 -2.22
N TYR A 203 -9.29 5.19 -1.31
CA TYR A 203 -10.29 6.26 -1.24
C TYR A 203 -9.70 7.58 -0.75
N THR A 204 -8.70 7.55 0.12
CA THR A 204 -7.94 8.75 0.53
C THR A 204 -7.27 9.40 -0.69
N ASN A 205 -6.60 8.60 -1.51
CA ASN A 205 -5.95 9.09 -2.71
C ASN A 205 -6.97 9.58 -3.77
N LEU A 206 -8.03 8.81 -4.01
CA LEU A 206 -9.09 9.20 -4.92
C LEU A 206 -9.73 10.53 -4.49
N TYR A 207 -10.04 10.69 -3.20
CA TYR A 207 -10.63 11.92 -2.66
C TYR A 207 -9.73 13.14 -2.87
N ARG A 208 -8.41 12.97 -2.68
CA ARG A 208 -7.39 14.00 -2.88
C ARG A 208 -7.24 14.40 -4.34
N THR A 209 -7.17 13.42 -5.24
CA THR A 209 -6.82 13.64 -6.66
C THR A 209 -8.02 13.98 -7.55
N LEU A 210 -9.22 13.52 -7.17
CA LEU A 210 -10.46 13.75 -7.92
C LEU A 210 -10.69 15.23 -8.31
N PRO A 211 -10.59 16.22 -7.41
CA PRO A 211 -10.84 17.63 -7.76
C PRO A 211 -9.78 18.24 -8.68
N VAL A 212 -8.62 17.63 -8.82
CA VAL A 212 -7.57 18.07 -9.77
C VAL A 212 -7.99 17.76 -11.20
N VAL A 213 -8.61 16.60 -11.40
CA VAL A 213 -9.05 16.13 -12.72
C VAL A 213 -10.48 16.59 -13.02
N PHE A 214 -11.38 16.47 -12.04
CA PHE A 214 -12.81 16.76 -12.15
C PHE A 214 -13.24 17.79 -11.08
N ALA A 215 -12.93 19.06 -11.33
CA ALA A 215 -13.19 20.14 -10.38
C ALA A 215 -14.68 20.39 -10.10
N ASP A 216 -15.57 20.04 -11.02
CA ASP A 216 -17.01 20.26 -10.97
C ASP A 216 -17.83 19.08 -10.41
N LYS A 217 -17.21 17.90 -10.25
CA LYS A 217 -17.90 16.70 -9.73
C LYS A 217 -18.00 16.67 -8.19
N LEU A 218 -18.60 17.69 -7.61
CA LEU A 218 -18.71 17.86 -6.15
C LEU A 218 -19.51 16.75 -5.46
N GLU A 219 -20.57 16.24 -6.09
CA GLU A 219 -21.38 15.15 -5.56
C GLU A 219 -20.56 13.85 -5.47
N LEU A 220 -19.79 13.53 -6.52
CA LEU A 220 -18.91 12.38 -6.51
C LEU A 220 -17.84 12.50 -5.42
N LYS A 221 -17.20 13.67 -5.31
CA LYS A 221 -16.26 13.93 -4.21
C LYS A 221 -16.89 13.72 -2.85
N SER A 222 -18.11 14.19 -2.65
CA SER A 222 -18.85 13.99 -1.38
C SER A 222 -19.12 12.50 -1.10
N ARG A 223 -19.49 11.72 -2.12
CA ARG A 223 -19.67 10.26 -1.98
C ARG A 223 -18.39 9.57 -1.55
N VAL A 224 -17.28 9.83 -2.24
CA VAL A 224 -15.96 9.27 -1.87
C VAL A 224 -15.57 9.68 -0.45
N GLY A 225 -15.75 10.95 -0.09
CA GLY A 225 -15.47 11.45 1.26
C GLY A 225 -16.31 10.79 2.36
N ASN A 226 -17.59 10.52 2.09
CA ASN A 226 -18.47 9.82 3.05
C ASN A 226 -18.03 8.36 3.24
N SER A 227 -17.72 7.64 2.16
CA SER A 227 -17.21 6.27 2.22
C SER A 227 -15.87 6.20 2.95
N LEU A 228 -14.96 7.15 2.68
CA LEU A 228 -13.68 7.27 3.38
C LEU A 228 -13.88 7.53 4.89
N LYS A 229 -14.72 8.47 5.25
CA LYS A 229 -15.02 8.76 6.66
C LYS A 229 -15.58 7.53 7.38
N ASN A 230 -16.50 6.81 6.74
CA ASN A 230 -17.09 5.59 7.30
C ASN A 230 -16.01 4.51 7.52
N LEU A 231 -15.04 4.34 6.61
CA LEU A 231 -13.94 3.40 6.79
C LEU A 231 -13.04 3.76 7.96
N VAL A 232 -12.70 5.04 8.13
CA VAL A 232 -11.95 5.50 9.31
C VAL A 232 -12.69 5.12 10.59
N LEU A 233 -14.01 5.38 10.67
CA LEU A 233 -14.80 5.04 11.85
C LEU A 233 -14.90 3.53 12.07
N ILE A 234 -15.12 2.72 11.01
CA ILE A 234 -15.15 1.26 11.10
C ILE A 234 -13.82 0.72 11.60
N THR A 235 -12.69 1.26 11.14
CA THR A 235 -11.37 0.82 11.59
C THR A 235 -11.21 1.07 13.09
N VAL A 236 -11.59 2.22 13.58
CA VAL A 236 -11.47 2.59 15.00
C VAL A 236 -12.49 1.86 15.87
N GLU A 237 -13.72 1.63 15.38
CA GLU A 237 -14.82 1.10 16.20
C GLU A 237 -14.97 -0.44 16.13
N LYS A 238 -14.54 -1.06 15.01
CA LYS A 238 -14.77 -2.49 14.75
C LYS A 238 -13.49 -3.29 14.61
N ILE A 239 -12.51 -2.75 13.89
CA ILE A 239 -11.25 -3.47 13.60
C ILE A 239 -10.27 -3.34 14.76
N LEU A 240 -10.13 -2.15 15.32
CA LEU A 240 -9.24 -1.91 16.46
C LEU A 240 -9.74 -2.65 17.71
N GLN A 241 -8.84 -3.41 18.34
CA GLN A 241 -9.11 -4.16 19.57
C GLN A 241 -8.76 -3.34 20.82
N LYS A 242 -9.24 -3.77 21.98
CA LYS A 242 -9.03 -3.06 23.26
C LYS A 242 -7.57 -2.92 23.67
N ASN A 243 -6.70 -3.80 23.18
CA ASN A 243 -5.25 -3.76 23.38
C ASN A 243 -4.52 -2.79 22.44
N ALA A 244 -5.25 -2.04 21.62
CA ALA A 244 -4.75 -1.12 20.61
C ALA A 244 -3.99 -1.78 19.44
N HIS A 245 -4.20 -3.08 19.20
CA HIS A 245 -3.82 -3.77 17.98
C HIS A 245 -5.03 -3.92 17.06
N LEU A 246 -4.79 -4.04 15.76
CA LEU A 246 -5.83 -4.34 14.80
C LEU A 246 -6.15 -5.84 14.81
N GLY A 247 -7.43 -6.20 14.86
CA GLY A 247 -7.84 -7.57 14.52
C GLY A 247 -7.67 -7.80 13.04
N LEU A 248 -7.29 -9.02 12.63
CA LEU A 248 -6.97 -9.28 11.22
C LEU A 248 -8.15 -9.82 10.41
N PHE A 249 -8.89 -10.79 10.96
CA PHE A 249 -9.93 -11.54 10.23
C PHE A 249 -11.24 -11.54 10.99
N PHE A 250 -12.34 -11.31 10.29
CA PHE A 250 -13.67 -11.11 10.89
C PHE A 250 -14.74 -11.85 10.11
N ASP A 251 -15.82 -12.21 10.82
CA ASP A 251 -17.07 -12.60 10.18
C ASP A 251 -17.86 -11.36 9.67
N MET A 252 -19.03 -11.60 9.09
CA MET A 252 -19.88 -10.51 8.57
C MET A 252 -20.35 -9.53 9.64
N ASP A 253 -20.46 -9.95 10.91
CA ASP A 253 -20.92 -9.12 12.04
C ASP A 253 -19.76 -8.49 12.84
N TRP A 254 -18.53 -8.55 12.28
CA TRP A 254 -17.28 -8.02 12.89
C TRP A 254 -16.86 -8.77 14.17
N ASN A 255 -17.23 -10.05 14.34
CA ASN A 255 -16.61 -10.87 15.35
C ASN A 255 -15.22 -11.29 14.90
N LEU A 256 -14.23 -11.08 15.77
CA LEU A 256 -12.84 -11.46 15.52
C LEU A 256 -12.71 -12.99 15.44
N LEU A 257 -12.07 -13.50 14.40
CA LEU A 257 -11.92 -14.94 14.15
C LEU A 257 -10.56 -15.49 14.60
N GLU A 258 -9.53 -14.62 14.71
CA GLU A 258 -8.18 -14.99 15.12
C GLU A 258 -7.52 -13.86 15.91
N THR A 259 -6.64 -14.22 16.86
CA THR A 259 -5.99 -13.26 17.77
C THR A 259 -4.55 -12.92 17.40
N GLU A 260 -4.15 -13.20 16.16
CA GLU A 260 -2.86 -12.80 15.63
C GLU A 260 -2.72 -11.27 15.60
N ILE A 261 -1.53 -10.76 15.94
CA ILE A 261 -1.16 -9.35 15.91
C ILE A 261 -0.10 -9.15 14.83
N SER A 262 -0.36 -8.25 13.89
CA SER A 262 0.61 -7.85 12.87
C SER A 262 1.14 -6.44 13.18
N TYR A 263 2.36 -6.36 13.69
CA TYR A 263 2.97 -5.07 14.06
C TYR A 263 3.17 -4.13 12.88
N GLY A 264 3.45 -4.69 11.69
CA GLY A 264 3.55 -3.92 10.46
C GLY A 264 2.24 -3.23 10.10
N HIS A 265 1.11 -3.94 10.17
CA HIS A 265 -0.20 -3.36 9.89
C HIS A 265 -0.64 -2.35 10.97
N ASP A 266 -0.30 -2.59 12.23
CA ASP A 266 -0.60 -1.63 13.29
C ASP A 266 0.07 -0.28 13.00
N ILE A 267 1.39 -0.31 12.76
CA ILE A 267 2.11 0.93 12.50
C ILE A 267 1.69 1.59 11.18
N GLU A 268 1.36 0.81 10.14
CA GLU A 268 0.82 1.31 8.88
C GLU A 268 -0.52 2.00 9.09
N ALA A 269 -1.46 1.35 9.77
CA ALA A 269 -2.77 1.93 10.04
C ALA A 269 -2.69 3.22 10.86
N SER A 270 -1.71 3.35 11.76
CA SER A 270 -1.56 4.54 12.60
C SER A 270 -1.39 5.82 11.77
N TRP A 271 -0.65 5.77 10.67
CA TRP A 271 -0.45 6.95 9.84
C TRP A 271 -1.46 7.06 8.69
N LEU A 272 -1.96 5.94 8.14
CA LEU A 272 -3.00 5.97 7.09
C LEU A 272 -4.33 6.53 7.62
N LEU A 273 -4.73 6.17 8.85
CA LEU A 273 -5.91 6.75 9.51
C LEU A 273 -5.79 8.27 9.68
N TRP A 274 -4.60 8.72 10.08
CA TRP A 274 -4.33 10.14 10.25
C TRP A 274 -4.34 10.89 8.91
N GLU A 275 -3.68 10.34 7.89
CA GLU A 275 -3.70 10.90 6.53
C GLU A 275 -5.12 11.02 5.98
N ALA A 276 -5.95 9.98 6.14
CA ALA A 276 -7.35 10.01 5.70
C ALA A 276 -8.14 11.15 6.35
N ALA A 277 -7.98 11.37 7.66
CA ALA A 277 -8.66 12.44 8.38
C ALA A 277 -8.11 13.84 7.98
N GLU A 278 -6.81 13.95 7.70
CA GLU A 278 -6.21 15.20 7.19
C GLU A 278 -6.73 15.56 5.80
N GLU A 279 -6.79 14.59 4.89
CA GLU A 279 -7.32 14.81 3.53
C GLU A 279 -8.81 15.18 3.53
N LEU A 280 -9.61 14.60 4.41
CA LEU A 280 -11.02 14.97 4.60
C LEU A 280 -11.18 16.39 5.16
N LYS A 281 -10.13 16.96 5.77
CA LYS A 281 -10.16 18.27 6.48
C LYS A 281 -11.26 18.32 7.54
N ASP A 282 -11.53 17.18 8.19
CA ASP A 282 -12.54 17.04 9.22
C ASP A 282 -11.88 17.13 10.61
N GLU A 283 -11.85 18.34 11.17
CA GLU A 283 -11.23 18.59 12.47
C GLU A 283 -11.91 17.84 13.62
N SER A 284 -13.20 17.54 13.50
CA SER A 284 -13.92 16.73 14.48
C SER A 284 -13.43 15.28 14.45
N LEU A 285 -13.30 14.71 13.24
CA LEU A 285 -12.77 13.36 13.05
C LEU A 285 -11.31 13.28 13.52
N LYS A 286 -10.48 14.24 13.15
CA LYS A 286 -9.06 14.31 13.61
C LYS A 286 -8.98 14.34 15.13
N SER A 287 -9.82 15.15 15.79
CA SER A 287 -9.87 15.20 17.25
C SER A 287 -10.30 13.86 17.86
N GLN A 288 -11.30 13.20 17.25
CA GLN A 288 -11.80 11.90 17.70
C GLN A 288 -10.76 10.79 17.66
N ILE A 289 -9.98 10.71 16.56
CA ILE A 289 -9.05 9.59 16.34
C ILE A 289 -7.61 9.86 16.80
N ARG A 290 -7.27 11.09 17.16
CA ARG A 290 -5.88 11.48 17.49
C ARG A 290 -5.23 10.62 18.55
N GLU A 291 -5.92 10.41 19.66
CA GLU A 291 -5.39 9.57 20.76
C GLU A 291 -5.28 8.10 20.34
N THR A 292 -6.23 7.63 19.55
CA THR A 292 -6.25 6.26 19.01
C THR A 292 -5.04 5.99 18.11
N VAL A 293 -4.78 6.83 17.11
CA VAL A 293 -3.64 6.63 16.21
C VAL A 293 -2.30 6.72 16.93
N LEU A 294 -2.18 7.63 17.92
CA LEU A 294 -0.98 7.70 18.75
C LEU A 294 -0.82 6.48 19.67
N LYS A 295 -1.93 5.92 20.16
CA LYS A 295 -1.88 4.70 20.99
C LYS A 295 -1.46 3.49 20.17
N ILE A 296 -1.96 3.34 18.93
CA ILE A 296 -1.52 2.29 18.00
C ILE A 296 0.00 2.43 17.75
N ALA A 297 0.48 3.61 17.40
CA ALA A 297 1.91 3.85 17.17
C ALA A 297 2.77 3.58 18.43
N GLN A 298 2.25 3.91 19.62
CA GLN A 298 2.92 3.62 20.87
C GLN A 298 3.06 2.11 21.11
N VAL A 299 1.97 1.34 20.95
CA VAL A 299 1.98 -0.12 21.17
C VAL A 299 2.88 -0.80 20.14
N ALA A 300 2.82 -0.40 18.87
CA ALA A 300 3.74 -0.88 17.83
C ALA A 300 5.22 -0.62 18.20
N LEU A 301 5.54 0.54 18.78
CA LEU A 301 6.89 0.84 19.26
C LEU A 301 7.27 -0.01 20.48
N GLU A 302 6.38 -0.16 21.45
CA GLU A 302 6.67 -0.84 22.71
C GLU A 302 6.74 -2.36 22.58
N GLU A 303 5.89 -2.96 21.77
CA GLU A 303 5.73 -4.40 21.62
C GLU A 303 6.28 -4.94 20.31
N GLY A 304 6.13 -4.19 19.20
CA GLY A 304 6.52 -4.62 17.86
C GLY A 304 7.95 -4.27 17.47
N THR A 305 8.69 -3.50 18.27
CA THR A 305 10.06 -3.09 17.95
C THR A 305 11.07 -3.83 18.82
N ASP A 306 12.07 -4.41 18.20
CA ASP A 306 13.20 -5.02 18.90
C ASP A 306 14.02 -3.95 19.64
N LYS A 307 14.26 -4.16 20.92
CA LYS A 307 14.88 -3.15 21.82
C LYS A 307 16.37 -2.93 21.55
N GLU A 308 17.05 -3.91 20.96
CA GLU A 308 18.49 -3.84 20.69
C GLU A 308 18.76 -3.26 19.30
N SER A 309 18.06 -3.77 18.28
CA SER A 309 18.27 -3.38 16.90
C SER A 309 17.43 -2.18 16.45
N GLY A 310 16.32 -1.90 17.12
CA GLY A 310 15.33 -0.90 16.69
C GLY A 310 14.46 -1.33 15.51
N ALA A 311 14.63 -2.55 14.98
CA ALA A 311 13.89 -3.05 13.84
C ALA A 311 12.48 -3.51 14.22
N MET A 312 11.51 -3.33 13.32
CA MET A 312 10.14 -3.84 13.47
C MET A 312 10.11 -5.36 13.32
N GLU A 313 9.53 -6.06 14.28
CA GLU A 313 9.26 -7.49 14.25
C GLU A 313 7.99 -7.79 13.43
N ASN A 314 7.78 -9.07 13.05
CA ASN A 314 6.71 -9.41 12.12
C ASN A 314 5.34 -9.48 12.80
N PHE A 315 5.10 -10.55 13.58
CA PHE A 315 3.80 -10.75 14.21
C PHE A 315 3.91 -11.48 15.56
N LEU A 316 2.80 -11.49 16.30
CA LEU A 316 2.59 -12.31 17.49
C LEU A 316 1.37 -13.21 17.28
N LYS A 317 1.55 -14.52 17.38
CA LYS A 317 0.48 -15.51 17.29
C LYS A 317 0.62 -16.55 18.38
N ASP A 318 -0.45 -16.83 19.12
CA ASP A 318 -0.49 -17.83 20.21
C ASP A 318 0.64 -17.65 21.25
N GLY A 319 1.01 -16.41 21.54
CA GLY A 319 2.09 -16.06 22.45
C GLY A 319 3.50 -16.27 21.88
N ILE A 320 3.62 -16.69 20.64
CA ILE A 320 4.90 -16.88 19.93
C ILE A 320 5.14 -15.68 19.01
N LYS A 321 6.23 -14.98 19.24
CA LYS A 321 6.62 -13.83 18.42
C LYS A 321 7.48 -14.29 17.24
N ASP A 322 7.03 -13.99 16.01
CA ASP A 322 7.87 -14.08 14.83
C ASP A 322 8.74 -12.83 14.74
N ARG A 323 10.03 -13.03 14.91
CA ARG A 323 11.02 -11.95 14.92
C ARG A 323 11.67 -11.71 13.55
N THR A 324 11.09 -12.22 12.48
CA THR A 324 11.53 -11.93 11.10
C THR A 324 11.38 -10.43 10.83
N ARG A 325 12.34 -9.84 10.12
CA ARG A 325 12.31 -8.44 9.70
C ARG A 325 11.86 -8.39 8.24
N VAL A 326 10.54 -8.25 8.06
CA VAL A 326 9.92 -8.18 6.74
C VAL A 326 10.08 -6.77 6.17
N TRP A 327 10.45 -6.62 4.90
CA TRP A 327 10.80 -5.34 4.27
C TRP A 327 9.72 -4.26 4.40
N TRP A 328 8.47 -4.64 4.21
CA TRP A 328 7.37 -3.67 4.24
C TRP A 328 7.08 -3.17 5.66
N ASN A 329 7.21 -4.03 6.68
CA ASN A 329 7.08 -3.62 8.10
C ASN A 329 8.10 -2.51 8.43
N GLN A 330 9.36 -2.68 7.93
CA GLN A 330 10.41 -1.69 8.15
C GLN A 330 10.08 -0.35 7.48
N ALA A 331 9.57 -0.38 6.25
CA ALA A 331 9.17 0.81 5.52
C ALA A 331 7.99 1.54 6.19
N GLU A 332 6.99 0.78 6.65
CA GLU A 332 5.81 1.36 7.31
C GLU A 332 6.15 1.91 8.70
N ALA A 333 7.09 1.28 9.42
CA ALA A 333 7.59 1.80 10.68
C ALA A 333 8.24 3.19 10.54
N LEU A 334 8.95 3.45 9.44
CA LEU A 334 9.48 4.79 9.15
C LEU A 334 8.36 5.82 9.11
N ASN A 335 7.31 5.54 8.33
CA ASN A 335 6.19 6.47 8.14
C ASN A 335 5.38 6.67 9.41
N GLY A 336 5.05 5.58 10.11
CA GLY A 336 4.24 5.64 11.32
C GLY A 336 4.96 6.35 12.47
N PHE A 337 6.25 6.08 12.70
CA PHE A 337 7.02 6.77 13.74
C PHE A 337 7.29 8.23 13.36
N TYR A 338 7.56 8.53 12.09
CA TYR A 338 7.69 9.90 11.64
C TYR A 338 6.39 10.67 11.85
N ASN A 339 5.25 10.10 11.49
CA ASN A 339 3.93 10.69 11.70
C ASN A 339 3.64 10.95 13.19
N ALA A 340 3.91 9.97 14.06
CA ALA A 340 3.72 10.14 15.49
C ALA A 340 4.62 11.24 16.08
N TRP A 341 5.85 11.39 15.56
CA TRP A 341 6.73 12.48 15.92
C TRP A 341 6.19 13.85 15.47
N GLU A 342 5.72 13.98 14.24
CA GLU A 342 5.10 15.23 13.76
C GLU A 342 3.87 15.62 14.58
N MET A 343 3.05 14.64 14.97
CA MET A 343 1.84 14.89 15.77
C MET A 343 2.14 15.32 17.21
N THR A 344 3.27 14.89 17.81
CA THR A 344 3.52 15.02 19.24
C THR A 344 4.75 15.86 19.60
N GLY A 345 5.75 15.91 18.71
CA GLY A 345 7.07 16.43 19.03
C GLY A 345 7.89 15.54 19.98
N ASP A 346 7.39 14.33 20.35
CA ASP A 346 8.07 13.44 21.28
C ASP A 346 9.28 12.78 20.62
N GLU A 347 10.47 13.03 21.19
CA GLU A 347 11.75 12.52 20.68
C GLU A 347 11.83 10.99 20.63
N LYS A 348 11.01 10.26 21.41
CA LYS A 348 10.99 8.78 21.34
C LYS A 348 10.63 8.28 19.94
N TYR A 349 9.65 8.90 19.28
CA TYR A 349 9.24 8.51 17.92
C TYR A 349 10.26 8.92 16.87
N LYS A 350 10.88 10.09 17.04
CA LYS A 350 11.99 10.50 16.18
C LYS A 350 13.17 9.53 16.28
N ASN A 351 13.54 9.15 17.49
CA ASN A 351 14.63 8.20 17.73
C ASN A 351 14.26 6.81 17.15
N ALA A 352 13.02 6.36 17.29
CA ALA A 352 12.53 5.13 16.68
C ALA A 352 12.67 5.17 15.14
N CYS A 353 12.25 6.25 14.49
CA CYS A 353 12.41 6.41 13.05
C CYS A 353 13.90 6.43 12.63
N LEU A 354 14.78 7.10 13.37
CA LEU A 354 16.22 7.12 13.09
C LEU A 354 16.85 5.73 13.24
N SER A 355 16.54 5.02 14.33
CA SER A 355 17.03 3.65 14.55
C SER A 355 16.52 2.68 13.49
N GLN A 356 15.24 2.82 13.11
CA GLN A 356 14.64 2.03 12.05
C GLN A 356 15.35 2.25 10.69
N TRP A 357 15.66 3.51 10.35
CA TRP A 357 16.40 3.83 9.13
C TRP A 357 17.84 3.30 9.16
N ASP A 358 18.51 3.46 10.28
CA ASP A 358 19.88 2.97 10.46
C ASP A 358 19.93 1.43 10.30
N TRP A 359 18.95 0.73 10.88
CA TRP A 359 18.82 -0.71 10.71
C TRP A 359 18.58 -1.09 9.24
N ILE A 360 17.67 -0.40 8.54
CA ILE A 360 17.38 -0.66 7.12
C ILE A 360 18.65 -0.55 6.27
N ILE A 361 19.39 0.54 6.41
CA ILE A 361 20.61 0.79 5.60
C ILE A 361 21.69 -0.24 5.88
N ASN A 362 21.77 -0.76 7.10
CA ASN A 362 22.82 -1.71 7.48
C ASN A 362 22.46 -3.17 7.24
N HIS A 363 21.15 -3.53 7.19
CA HIS A 363 20.73 -4.94 7.12
C HIS A 363 19.74 -5.22 6.00
N GLN A 364 18.70 -4.37 5.79
CA GLN A 364 17.66 -4.65 4.80
C GLN A 364 18.12 -4.39 3.36
N VAL A 365 18.97 -3.39 3.15
CA VAL A 365 19.47 -3.01 1.82
C VAL A 365 20.47 -4.03 1.29
N ASP A 366 20.20 -4.58 0.10
CA ASP A 366 21.20 -5.35 -0.65
C ASP A 366 22.17 -4.40 -1.38
N LYS A 367 23.32 -4.20 -0.78
CA LYS A 367 24.36 -3.29 -1.30
C LYS A 367 25.05 -3.78 -2.57
N ILE A 368 24.84 -5.04 -2.95
CA ILE A 368 25.48 -5.67 -4.13
C ILE A 368 24.47 -5.86 -5.25
N GLY A 369 23.35 -6.52 -4.96
CA GLY A 369 22.31 -6.83 -5.94
C GLY A 369 21.30 -5.71 -6.18
N GLY A 370 21.23 -4.74 -5.28
CA GLY A 370 20.25 -3.65 -5.30
C GLY A 370 18.93 -4.01 -4.63
N GLU A 371 18.09 -3.00 -4.37
CA GLU A 371 16.81 -3.11 -3.63
C GLU A 371 17.03 -3.64 -2.19
N TRP A 372 15.97 -3.92 -1.49
CA TRP A 372 15.96 -4.49 -0.14
C TRP A 372 15.73 -6.00 -0.20
N TRP A 373 16.36 -6.74 0.70
CA TRP A 373 15.98 -8.13 0.95
C TRP A 373 14.52 -8.23 1.39
N ALA A 374 13.83 -9.29 1.02
CA ALA A 374 12.45 -9.49 1.43
C ALA A 374 12.35 -9.70 2.96
N ASN A 375 13.13 -10.63 3.46
CA ASN A 375 13.14 -10.99 4.88
C ASN A 375 14.56 -11.04 5.42
N ILE A 376 14.73 -10.59 6.66
CA ILE A 376 15.98 -10.72 7.43
C ILE A 376 15.67 -11.48 8.71
N ASP A 377 16.52 -12.45 9.07
CA ASP A 377 16.40 -13.21 10.30
C ASP A 377 16.82 -12.39 11.56
N VAL A 378 16.67 -12.97 12.72
CA VAL A 378 17.04 -12.34 14.00
C VAL A 378 18.54 -12.06 14.15
N ASN A 379 19.39 -12.73 13.35
CA ASN A 379 20.83 -12.58 13.37
C ASN A 379 21.32 -11.56 12.31
N GLY A 380 20.41 -10.96 11.56
CA GLY A 380 20.72 -10.00 10.51
C GLY A 380 21.06 -10.61 9.14
N ASN A 381 20.76 -11.90 8.92
CA ASN A 381 20.99 -12.58 7.64
C ASN A 381 19.75 -12.55 6.75
N PRO A 382 19.89 -12.30 5.44
CA PRO A 382 18.78 -12.38 4.49
C PRO A 382 18.27 -13.81 4.32
N ASP A 383 16.95 -13.97 4.26
CA ASP A 383 16.31 -15.23 3.86
C ASP A 383 16.32 -15.34 2.33
N LEU A 384 17.24 -16.11 1.80
CA LEU A 384 17.41 -16.30 0.36
C LEU A 384 16.32 -17.17 -0.30
N LYS A 385 15.39 -17.72 0.46
CA LYS A 385 14.23 -18.45 -0.08
C LYS A 385 13.13 -17.52 -0.55
N GLU A 386 13.05 -16.35 0.05
CA GLU A 386 12.08 -15.33 -0.36
C GLU A 386 12.65 -14.52 -1.53
N PRO A 387 11.91 -14.38 -2.64
CA PRO A 387 12.40 -13.68 -3.83
C PRO A 387 12.58 -12.18 -3.54
N LYS A 388 13.50 -11.57 -4.26
CA LYS A 388 13.78 -10.14 -4.16
C LYS A 388 12.63 -9.28 -4.67
N GLY A 389 11.91 -9.74 -5.66
CA GLY A 389 10.73 -9.08 -6.21
C GLY A 389 9.67 -10.05 -6.66
N GLY A 390 8.43 -9.61 -6.74
CA GLY A 390 7.34 -10.44 -7.18
C GLY A 390 5.96 -9.83 -6.98
N ASN A 391 4.94 -10.68 -7.06
CA ASN A 391 3.55 -10.26 -7.00
C ASN A 391 3.18 -9.42 -5.77
N TRP A 392 3.88 -9.62 -4.65
CA TRP A 392 3.68 -8.87 -3.41
C TRP A 392 4.77 -7.83 -3.15
N LYS A 393 6.03 -8.16 -3.44
CA LYS A 393 7.17 -7.27 -3.21
C LYS A 393 7.52 -6.52 -4.48
N THR A 394 7.29 -5.22 -4.45
CA THR A 394 7.60 -4.26 -5.53
C THR A 394 8.34 -3.06 -4.94
N SER A 395 8.54 -2.01 -5.73
CA SER A 395 9.04 -0.72 -5.26
C SER A 395 8.14 -0.02 -4.22
N TYR A 396 6.89 -0.44 -4.06
CA TYR A 396 5.85 0.31 -3.38
C TYR A 396 6.23 0.72 -1.94
N HIS A 397 6.41 -0.23 -1.03
CA HIS A 397 6.68 0.09 0.38
C HIS A 397 8.04 0.75 0.57
N SER A 398 9.11 0.24 -0.05
CA SER A 398 10.47 0.80 0.08
C SER A 398 10.53 2.24 -0.47
N ALA A 399 9.96 2.47 -1.66
CA ALA A 399 9.92 3.82 -2.25
C ALA A 399 8.95 4.74 -1.49
N ARG A 400 7.75 4.25 -1.08
CA ARG A 400 6.78 5.05 -0.31
C ARG A 400 7.38 5.51 1.01
N GLY A 401 8.08 4.62 1.74
CA GLY A 401 8.78 4.98 2.97
C GLY A 401 9.75 6.15 2.76
N CYS A 402 10.56 6.07 1.71
CA CYS A 402 11.49 7.16 1.37
C CYS A 402 10.76 8.43 0.89
N MET A 403 9.76 8.30 0.01
CA MET A 403 9.02 9.45 -0.55
C MET A 403 8.28 10.25 0.52
N GLU A 404 7.62 9.58 1.48
CA GLU A 404 6.89 10.23 2.57
C GLU A 404 7.82 11.07 3.45
N LEU A 405 8.98 10.53 3.84
CA LEU A 405 9.97 11.28 4.61
C LEU A 405 10.47 12.53 3.86
N LEU A 406 10.74 12.40 2.55
CA LEU A 406 11.20 13.52 1.73
C LEU A 406 10.11 14.56 1.50
N ARG A 407 8.85 14.13 1.27
CA ARG A 407 7.70 14.99 1.06
C ARG A 407 7.37 15.80 2.31
N ARG A 408 7.23 15.13 3.45
CA ARG A 408 6.86 15.76 4.74
C ARG A 408 7.92 16.74 5.23
N SER A 409 9.19 16.46 4.97
CA SER A 409 10.29 17.37 5.33
C SER A 409 10.51 18.53 4.36
N ASN A 410 9.82 18.55 3.21
CA ASN A 410 10.10 19.46 2.09
C ASN A 410 11.56 19.45 1.62
N PHE A 411 12.26 18.30 1.75
CA PHE A 411 13.70 18.21 1.49
C PHE A 411 14.07 18.32 0.01
N LEU A 412 13.13 18.05 -0.89
CA LEU A 412 13.33 18.15 -2.35
C LEU A 412 12.86 19.49 -2.93
N ALA A 413 12.26 20.36 -2.12
CA ALA A 413 11.73 21.66 -2.53
C ALA A 413 12.83 22.72 -2.77
#